data_d9b26a91e7cb8956e02e3360c4e5fa11
#
_entry.id   d9b26a91e7cb8956e02e3360c4e5fa11
#
_cell.length_a   1.000
_cell.length_b   1.000
_cell.length_c   1.000
_cell.angle_alpha   90.00
_cell.angle_beta   90.00
_cell.angle_gamma   90.00
#
_symmetry.space_group_name_H-M   'P 1'
#
loop_
_entity.id
_entity.type
_entity.pdbx_description
1 polymer ?
#
loop_
_entity_poly.entity_id
_entity_poly.type
_entity_poly.pdbx_seq_one_letter_code
_entity_poly.pdbx_strand_id
1 'polypeptide(L)'
;GIATIVWGVSWAYSLSKYPEVKVKIPRGPVVFPDRLQAAEFSSLVHFVNTHTQEGEDLYVHGYSPQYYFLLNRRNPTSYNLMFPVLFTPSQLYEAVSQMEARKPRYVLYDGKVEAFMKDPSKGISPLLTADDVKDNPMVEYIHSHYRPIMNFPSLGLAILKRSIR
;
A
#
# COMPACT_ATOMS: atom_id res chain seq x y z
N GLY A 1 6.23 -22.85 33.71
CA GLY A 1 4.77 -23.01 33.38
C GLY A 1 3.94 -21.77 33.69
N ILE A 2 4.25 -21.01 34.77
CA ILE A 2 3.44 -19.83 35.18
C ILE A 2 3.70 -18.60 34.28
N ALA A 3 4.94 -18.37 33.86
CA ALA A 3 5.29 -17.23 33.02
C ALA A 3 4.60 -17.26 31.64
N THR A 4 4.45 -18.44 31.05
CA THR A 4 3.80 -18.62 29.73
C THR A 4 2.28 -18.34 29.78
N ILE A 5 1.64 -18.68 30.90
CA ILE A 5 0.20 -18.42 31.10
C ILE A 5 -0.05 -16.92 31.29
N VAL A 6 0.80 -16.22 32.04
CA VAL A 6 0.67 -14.76 32.24
C VAL A 6 0.83 -13.98 30.94
N TRP A 7 1.76 -14.40 30.07
CA TRP A 7 1.93 -13.80 28.73
C TRP A 7 0.73 -14.04 27.81
N GLY A 8 0.21 -15.25 27.79
CA GLY A 8 -0.96 -15.59 26.98
C GLY A 8 -2.22 -14.84 27.40
N VAL A 9 -2.46 -14.69 28.70
CA VAL A 9 -3.60 -13.95 29.26
C VAL A 9 -3.46 -12.45 29.02
N SER A 10 -2.25 -11.89 29.17
CA SER A 10 -1.99 -10.47 28.89
C SER A 10 -2.21 -10.14 27.41
N TRP A 11 -1.80 -11.03 26.52
CA TRP A 11 -1.99 -10.86 25.07
C TRP A 11 -3.46 -10.96 24.66
N ALA A 12 -4.19 -11.94 25.18
CA ALA A 12 -5.63 -12.10 24.96
C ALA A 12 -6.43 -10.91 25.54
N TYR A 13 -6.03 -10.37 26.68
CA TYR A 13 -6.66 -9.20 27.29
C TYR A 13 -6.38 -7.92 26.50
N SER A 14 -5.19 -7.77 25.90
CA SER A 14 -4.88 -6.66 24.99
C SER A 14 -5.74 -6.69 23.73
N LEU A 15 -5.96 -7.85 23.15
CA LEU A 15 -6.81 -8.00 21.97
C LEU A 15 -8.29 -7.73 22.25
N SER A 16 -8.78 -8.04 23.47
CA SER A 16 -10.19 -7.82 23.83
C SER A 16 -10.54 -6.34 24.10
N LYS A 17 -9.54 -5.47 24.24
CA LYS A 17 -9.74 -4.06 24.61
C LYS A 17 -10.10 -3.14 23.45
N TYR A 18 -9.87 -3.59 22.22
CA TYR A 18 -10.19 -2.78 21.03
C TYR A 18 -11.39 -3.37 20.30
N PRO A 19 -12.47 -2.61 20.13
CA PRO A 19 -13.62 -3.08 19.37
C PRO A 19 -13.17 -3.32 17.92
N GLU A 20 -13.20 -4.58 17.51
CA GLU A 20 -12.96 -4.95 16.12
C GLU A 20 -14.03 -4.33 15.22
N VAL A 21 -13.59 -3.54 14.25
CA VAL A 21 -14.49 -2.98 13.24
C VAL A 21 -14.35 -3.77 11.95
N LYS A 22 -15.46 -4.38 11.53
CA LYS A 22 -15.52 -5.19 10.30
C LYS A 22 -15.96 -4.33 9.13
N VAL A 23 -15.14 -4.25 8.10
CA VAL A 23 -15.47 -3.63 6.81
C VAL A 23 -15.79 -4.74 5.82
N LYS A 24 -17.01 -4.72 5.28
CA LYS A 24 -17.47 -5.72 4.30
C LYS A 24 -16.94 -5.35 2.91
N ILE A 25 -16.27 -6.31 2.28
CA ILE A 25 -15.84 -6.22 0.87
C ILE A 25 -16.31 -7.48 0.12
N PRO A 26 -16.29 -7.49 -1.23
CA PRO A 26 -16.76 -8.65 -2.01
C PRO A 26 -16.08 -9.98 -1.67
N ARG A 27 -14.81 -9.93 -1.25
CA ARG A 27 -14.01 -11.14 -0.92
C ARG A 27 -14.04 -11.55 0.55
N GLY A 28 -14.91 -10.93 1.35
CA GLY A 28 -15.09 -11.22 2.77
C GLY A 28 -14.79 -10.01 3.65
N PRO A 29 -15.05 -10.09 4.96
CA PRO A 29 -14.81 -8.98 5.87
C PRO A 29 -13.32 -8.78 6.15
N VAL A 30 -12.91 -7.53 6.20
CA VAL A 30 -11.60 -7.10 6.74
C VAL A 30 -11.82 -6.53 8.13
N VAL A 31 -10.99 -6.94 9.09
CA VAL A 31 -11.10 -6.54 10.49
C VAL A 31 -10.03 -5.50 10.81
N PHE A 32 -10.44 -4.40 11.41
CA PHE A 32 -9.56 -3.33 11.86
C PHE A 32 -9.65 -3.17 13.38
N PRO A 33 -8.52 -2.95 14.07
CA PRO A 33 -8.51 -2.64 15.50
C PRO A 33 -8.93 -1.19 15.79
N ASP A 34 -8.96 -0.33 14.76
CA ASP A 34 -9.21 1.10 14.86
C ASP A 34 -10.35 1.51 13.91
N ARG A 35 -11.30 2.29 14.48
CA ARG A 35 -12.45 2.82 13.73
C ARG A 35 -12.06 3.79 12.61
N LEU A 36 -11.00 4.58 12.81
CA LEU A 36 -10.53 5.52 11.81
C LEU A 36 -9.95 4.79 10.60
N GLN A 37 -9.11 3.77 10.85
CA GLN A 37 -8.59 2.91 9.79
C GLN A 37 -9.71 2.19 9.03
N ALA A 38 -10.73 1.69 9.74
CA ALA A 38 -11.88 1.05 9.12
C ALA A 38 -12.68 2.03 8.24
N ALA A 39 -12.89 3.26 8.72
CA ALA A 39 -13.60 4.30 7.96
C ALA A 39 -12.82 4.73 6.71
N GLU A 40 -11.50 4.94 6.83
CA GLU A 40 -10.63 5.26 5.70
C GLU A 40 -10.56 4.11 4.69
N PHE A 41 -10.46 2.86 5.15
CA PHE A 41 -10.49 1.71 4.27
C PHE A 41 -11.84 1.57 3.54
N SER A 42 -12.96 1.82 4.22
CA SER A 42 -14.29 1.85 3.59
C SER A 42 -14.36 2.92 2.50
N SER A 43 -13.81 4.11 2.76
CA SER A 43 -13.74 5.21 1.80
C SER A 43 -12.85 4.87 0.60
N LEU A 44 -11.71 4.19 0.83
CA LEU A 44 -10.83 3.69 -0.22
C LEU A 44 -11.56 2.69 -1.13
N VAL A 45 -12.23 1.69 -0.53
CA VAL A 45 -13.02 0.68 -1.25
C VAL A 45 -14.12 1.34 -2.07
N HIS A 46 -14.87 2.27 -1.46
CA HIS A 46 -15.92 3.00 -2.14
C HIS A 46 -15.36 3.79 -3.34
N PHE A 47 -14.29 4.55 -3.15
CA PHE A 47 -13.65 5.30 -4.24
C PHE A 47 -13.26 4.38 -5.40
N VAL A 48 -12.53 3.30 -5.10
CA VAL A 48 -12.04 2.38 -6.13
C VAL A 48 -13.21 1.74 -6.88
N ASN A 49 -14.25 1.29 -6.19
CA ASN A 49 -15.42 0.66 -6.83
C ASN A 49 -16.27 1.62 -7.65
N THR A 50 -16.28 2.91 -7.30
CA THR A 50 -17.03 3.95 -8.03
C THR A 50 -16.27 4.45 -9.27
N HIS A 51 -14.93 4.47 -9.22
CA HIS A 51 -14.12 5.11 -10.24
C HIS A 51 -13.37 4.14 -11.15
N THR A 52 -13.36 2.84 -10.82
CA THR A 52 -12.70 1.79 -11.62
C THR A 52 -13.61 0.57 -11.73
N GLN A 53 -13.41 -0.20 -12.80
CA GLN A 53 -14.13 -1.46 -13.01
C GLN A 53 -13.40 -2.62 -12.33
N GLU A 54 -14.13 -3.69 -12.04
CA GLU A 54 -13.54 -4.94 -11.55
C GLU A 54 -12.52 -5.47 -12.57
N GLY A 55 -11.34 -5.87 -12.09
CA GLY A 55 -10.24 -6.31 -12.93
C GLY A 55 -9.55 -5.21 -13.74
N GLU A 56 -9.91 -3.93 -13.57
CA GLU A 56 -9.16 -2.80 -14.13
C GLU A 56 -7.76 -2.70 -13.48
N ASP A 57 -6.81 -2.16 -14.22
CA ASP A 57 -5.46 -1.97 -13.73
C ASP A 57 -5.40 -0.85 -12.68
N LEU A 58 -4.88 -1.19 -11.50
CA LEU A 58 -4.56 -0.27 -10.41
C LEU A 58 -3.15 -0.58 -9.94
N TYR A 59 -2.24 0.37 -10.01
CA TYR A 59 -0.90 0.13 -9.48
C TYR A 59 -0.87 0.41 -7.97
N VAL A 60 -0.33 -0.55 -7.20
CA VAL A 60 -0.12 -0.38 -5.75
C VAL A 60 1.39 -0.24 -5.53
N HIS A 61 1.81 0.99 -5.21
CA HIS A 61 3.20 1.29 -4.90
C HIS A 61 3.49 1.07 -3.41
N GLY A 62 4.59 0.40 -3.11
CA GLY A 62 5.06 0.18 -1.74
C GLY A 62 4.86 -1.26 -1.24
N TYR A 63 4.61 -1.41 0.07
CA TYR A 63 4.66 -2.70 0.77
C TYR A 63 3.31 -3.38 0.95
N SER A 64 2.30 -2.99 0.20
CA SER A 64 0.92 -3.37 0.46
C SER A 64 0.25 -4.12 -0.70
N PRO A 65 0.86 -5.24 -1.23
CA PRO A 65 0.32 -5.97 -2.37
C PRO A 65 -1.05 -6.61 -2.10
N GLN A 66 -1.43 -6.80 -0.83
CA GLN A 66 -2.74 -7.29 -0.43
C GLN A 66 -3.90 -6.45 -0.98
N TYR A 67 -3.66 -5.17 -1.30
CA TYR A 67 -4.70 -4.31 -1.88
C TYR A 67 -5.15 -4.75 -3.27
N TYR A 68 -4.31 -5.42 -4.06
CA TYR A 68 -4.76 -6.03 -5.32
C TYR A 68 -5.88 -7.04 -5.09
N PHE A 69 -5.71 -7.89 -4.07
CA PHE A 69 -6.72 -8.85 -3.69
C PHE A 69 -7.95 -8.18 -3.06
N LEU A 70 -7.75 -7.29 -2.08
CA LEU A 70 -8.84 -6.65 -1.33
C LEU A 70 -9.74 -5.78 -2.20
N LEU A 71 -9.15 -5.10 -3.18
CA LEU A 71 -9.85 -4.19 -4.09
C LEU A 71 -10.29 -4.87 -5.40
N ASN A 72 -9.91 -6.15 -5.61
CA ASN A 72 -10.17 -6.90 -6.83
C ASN A 72 -9.73 -6.14 -8.10
N ARG A 73 -8.46 -5.69 -8.10
CA ARG A 73 -7.85 -4.96 -9.22
C ARG A 73 -6.59 -5.68 -9.67
N ARG A 74 -6.24 -5.51 -10.96
CA ARG A 74 -5.04 -6.13 -11.53
C ARG A 74 -3.83 -5.24 -11.31
N ASN A 75 -2.70 -5.89 -11.08
CA ASN A 75 -1.41 -5.22 -11.15
C ASN A 75 -1.05 -4.97 -12.63
N PRO A 76 -0.74 -3.74 -13.04
CA PRO A 76 -0.27 -3.44 -14.39
C PRO A 76 1.15 -3.94 -14.67
N THR A 77 1.89 -4.36 -13.65
CA THR A 77 3.28 -4.84 -13.76
C THR A 77 3.39 -6.33 -13.42
N SER A 78 4.50 -6.95 -13.81
CA SER A 78 4.83 -8.32 -13.45
C SER A 78 5.27 -8.47 -11.97
N TYR A 79 5.37 -7.37 -11.24
CA TYR A 79 5.94 -7.31 -9.90
C TYR A 79 4.89 -6.90 -8.87
N ASN A 80 4.47 -7.83 -8.02
CA ASN A 80 3.44 -7.57 -7.00
C ASN A 80 3.93 -6.71 -5.83
N LEU A 81 5.22 -6.67 -5.59
CA LEU A 81 5.86 -5.92 -4.52
C LEU A 81 7.13 -5.30 -5.07
N MET A 82 7.23 -3.97 -5.02
CA MET A 82 8.41 -3.23 -5.46
C MET A 82 9.22 -2.77 -4.26
N PHE A 83 10.02 -3.68 -3.72
CA PHE A 83 10.95 -3.38 -2.62
C PHE A 83 12.31 -3.00 -3.21
N PRO A 84 12.81 -1.77 -3.02
CA PRO A 84 13.97 -1.24 -3.72
C PRO A 84 15.19 -2.15 -3.71
N VAL A 85 15.51 -2.75 -2.57
CA VAL A 85 16.70 -3.63 -2.41
C VAL A 85 16.54 -5.03 -3.01
N LEU A 86 15.33 -5.43 -3.39
CA LEU A 86 15.07 -6.75 -3.97
C LEU A 86 15.04 -6.74 -5.50
N PHE A 87 15.15 -5.56 -6.11
CA PHE A 87 15.05 -5.41 -7.57
C PHE A 87 16.31 -4.83 -8.16
N THR A 88 16.74 -5.43 -9.24
CA THR A 88 17.80 -4.86 -10.06
C THR A 88 17.31 -3.62 -10.80
N PRO A 89 18.18 -2.69 -11.19
CA PRO A 89 17.80 -1.54 -12.02
C PRO A 89 17.02 -1.95 -13.29
N SER A 90 17.41 -3.05 -13.93
CA SER A 90 16.71 -3.57 -15.12
C SER A 90 15.25 -3.92 -14.84
N GLN A 91 14.96 -4.57 -13.70
CA GLN A 91 13.58 -4.90 -13.30
C GLN A 91 12.76 -3.66 -12.97
N LEU A 92 13.38 -2.64 -12.37
CA LEU A 92 12.72 -1.37 -12.11
C LEU A 92 12.34 -0.66 -13.42
N TYR A 93 13.25 -0.61 -14.40
CA TYR A 93 12.95 -0.03 -15.73
C TYR A 93 11.92 -0.83 -16.50
N GLU A 94 11.93 -2.17 -16.39
CA GLU A 94 10.89 -3.03 -16.96
C GLU A 94 9.52 -2.70 -16.37
N ALA A 95 9.41 -2.57 -15.04
CA ALA A 95 8.17 -2.20 -14.38
C ALA A 95 7.66 -0.81 -14.84
N VAL A 96 8.56 0.17 -15.00
CA VAL A 96 8.22 1.50 -15.54
C VAL A 96 7.70 1.37 -16.98
N SER A 97 8.34 0.56 -17.82
CA SER A 97 7.89 0.30 -19.20
C SER A 97 6.48 -0.30 -19.24
N GLN A 98 6.20 -1.25 -18.33
CA GLN A 98 4.87 -1.85 -18.22
C GLN A 98 3.83 -0.84 -17.74
N MET A 99 4.18 0.03 -16.79
CA MET A 99 3.32 1.14 -16.34
C MET A 99 3.02 2.12 -17.47
N GLU A 100 4.01 2.45 -18.31
CA GLU A 100 3.81 3.34 -19.46
C GLU A 100 2.96 2.69 -20.57
N ALA A 101 3.11 1.38 -20.78
CA ALA A 101 2.29 0.65 -21.74
C ALA A 101 0.83 0.52 -21.29
N ARG A 102 0.60 0.23 -20.00
CA ARG A 102 -0.74 -0.01 -19.44
C ARG A 102 -1.46 1.27 -19.03
N LYS A 103 -0.73 2.31 -18.63
CA LYS A 103 -1.24 3.63 -18.25
C LYS A 103 -2.38 3.56 -17.23
N PRO A 104 -2.24 2.86 -16.08
CA PRO A 104 -3.30 2.77 -15.11
C PRO A 104 -3.78 4.17 -14.71
N ARG A 105 -5.11 4.35 -14.60
CA ARG A 105 -5.70 5.66 -14.28
C ARG A 105 -5.36 6.12 -12.88
N TYR A 106 -5.17 5.16 -11.97
CA TYR A 106 -4.90 5.42 -10.57
C TYR A 106 -3.72 4.61 -10.06
N VAL A 107 -3.03 5.21 -9.09
CA VAL A 107 -2.00 4.58 -8.27
C VAL A 107 -2.47 4.67 -6.82
N LEU A 108 -2.45 3.55 -6.11
CA LEU A 108 -2.52 3.51 -4.66
C LEU A 108 -1.09 3.59 -4.13
N TYR A 109 -0.76 4.70 -3.50
CA TYR A 109 0.59 5.04 -3.09
C TYR A 109 0.75 4.87 -1.57
N ASP A 110 1.68 4.00 -1.16
CA ASP A 110 2.04 3.83 0.25
C ASP A 110 3.16 4.82 0.60
N GLY A 111 2.78 5.89 1.30
CA GLY A 111 3.72 6.95 1.71
C GLY A 111 4.72 6.53 2.80
N LYS A 112 4.57 5.34 3.39
CA LYS A 112 5.51 4.82 4.40
C LYS A 112 6.89 4.58 3.80
N VAL A 113 6.95 4.22 2.52
CA VAL A 113 8.21 4.05 1.79
C VAL A 113 8.97 5.37 1.74
N GLU A 114 8.34 6.48 1.33
CA GLU A 114 8.98 7.79 1.31
C GLU A 114 9.32 8.33 2.71
N ALA A 115 8.46 8.08 3.69
CA ALA A 115 8.75 8.49 5.07
C ALA A 115 10.01 7.80 5.60
N PHE A 116 10.18 6.51 5.28
CA PHE A 116 11.39 5.75 5.57
C PHE A 116 12.61 6.30 4.82
N MET A 117 12.45 6.65 3.53
CA MET A 117 13.53 7.23 2.73
C MET A 117 14.04 8.55 3.28
N LYS A 118 13.13 9.37 3.84
CA LYS A 118 13.48 10.66 4.46
C LYS A 118 14.10 10.52 5.84
N ASP A 119 13.78 9.47 6.57
CA ASP A 119 14.26 9.22 7.93
C ASP A 119 14.40 7.71 8.18
N PRO A 120 15.55 7.11 7.81
CA PRO A 120 15.81 5.68 8.01
C PRO A 120 15.73 5.23 9.49
N SER A 121 15.84 6.15 10.45
CA SER A 121 15.70 5.83 11.88
C SER A 121 14.26 5.44 12.25
N LYS A 122 13.28 5.83 11.45
CA LYS A 122 11.87 5.41 11.57
C LYS A 122 11.58 4.07 10.90
N GLY A 123 12.59 3.31 10.65
CA GLY A 123 12.77 2.18 9.77
C GLY A 123 11.68 1.12 9.73
N ILE A 124 11.39 0.70 8.50
CA ILE A 124 10.64 -0.53 8.21
C ILE A 124 11.60 -1.74 8.22
N SER A 125 12.89 -1.51 8.02
CA SER A 125 13.93 -2.54 8.05
C SER A 125 15.32 -1.95 8.26
N PRO A 126 16.16 -2.54 9.14
CA PRO A 126 17.57 -2.16 9.28
C PRO A 126 18.44 -2.52 8.05
N LEU A 127 17.85 -3.16 7.05
CA LEU A 127 18.54 -3.61 5.83
C LEU A 127 18.50 -2.59 4.68
N LEU A 128 17.77 -1.47 4.83
CA LEU A 128 17.63 -0.44 3.81
C LEU A 128 18.47 0.78 4.16
N THR A 129 19.30 1.21 3.23
CA THR A 129 20.03 2.47 3.32
C THR A 129 19.35 3.55 2.47
N ALA A 130 19.63 4.83 2.74
CA ALA A 130 19.11 5.93 1.94
C ALA A 130 19.58 5.86 0.46
N ASP A 131 20.73 5.24 0.21
CA ASP A 131 21.27 5.08 -1.14
C ASP A 131 20.55 4.00 -1.95
N ASP A 132 19.98 2.96 -1.27
CA ASP A 132 19.20 1.89 -1.93
C ASP A 132 17.90 2.42 -2.57
N VAL A 133 17.48 3.61 -2.18
CA VAL A 133 16.17 4.16 -2.56
C VAL A 133 16.31 5.47 -3.34
N LYS A 134 17.51 6.04 -3.34
CA LYS A 134 17.85 7.19 -4.16
C LYS A 134 17.83 6.75 -5.63
N ASP A 135 17.21 7.56 -6.46
CA ASP A 135 17.09 7.31 -7.90
C ASP A 135 16.22 6.10 -8.31
N ASN A 136 15.14 5.83 -7.56
CA ASN A 136 14.17 4.80 -7.95
C ASN A 136 13.33 5.28 -9.14
N PRO A 137 13.53 4.69 -10.36
CA PRO A 137 12.85 5.16 -11.57
C PRO A 137 11.34 5.02 -11.51
N MET A 138 10.79 4.12 -10.68
CA MET A 138 9.34 3.98 -10.49
C MET A 138 8.78 5.16 -9.69
N VAL A 139 9.48 5.63 -8.65
CA VAL A 139 9.08 6.80 -7.86
C VAL A 139 9.09 8.05 -8.73
N GLU A 140 10.16 8.26 -9.51
CA GLU A 140 10.26 9.37 -10.46
C GLU A 140 9.14 9.33 -11.51
N TYR A 141 8.86 8.14 -12.06
CA TYR A 141 7.77 7.95 -13.01
C TYR A 141 6.41 8.32 -12.40
N ILE A 142 6.13 7.83 -11.18
CA ILE A 142 4.88 8.14 -10.49
C ILE A 142 4.75 9.65 -10.26
N HIS A 143 5.77 10.29 -9.72
CA HIS A 143 5.73 11.73 -9.42
C HIS A 143 5.61 12.61 -10.67
N SER A 144 6.16 12.17 -11.81
CA SER A 144 6.06 12.92 -13.06
C SER A 144 4.69 12.78 -13.75
N HIS A 145 4.02 11.63 -13.58
CA HIS A 145 2.80 11.31 -14.33
C HIS A 145 1.52 11.33 -13.51
N TYR A 146 1.59 11.32 -12.17
CA TYR A 146 0.43 11.24 -11.30
C TYR A 146 0.40 12.38 -10.29
N ARG A 147 -0.82 12.72 -9.84
CA ARG A 147 -1.04 13.75 -8.81
C ARG A 147 -1.95 13.20 -7.73
N PRO A 148 -1.69 13.50 -6.45
CA PRO A 148 -2.52 13.07 -5.34
C PRO A 148 -3.90 13.72 -5.44
N ILE A 149 -4.95 12.92 -5.22
CA ILE A 149 -6.34 13.36 -5.23
C ILE A 149 -7.07 13.02 -3.94
N MET A 150 -6.59 12.02 -3.18
CA MET A 150 -7.19 11.62 -1.91
C MET A 150 -6.13 11.02 -1.00
N ASN A 151 -6.22 11.30 0.30
CA ASN A 151 -5.30 10.79 1.31
C ASN A 151 -6.06 9.99 2.38
N PHE A 152 -5.41 8.96 2.91
CA PHE A 152 -5.86 8.09 4.00
C PHE A 152 -4.76 8.02 5.06
N PRO A 153 -4.64 9.04 5.93
CA PRO A 153 -3.50 9.18 6.83
C PRO A 153 -3.34 8.03 7.82
N SER A 154 -4.46 7.48 8.34
CA SER A 154 -4.41 6.36 9.29
C SER A 154 -3.98 5.05 8.65
N LEU A 155 -4.17 4.90 7.34
CA LEU A 155 -3.66 3.79 6.55
C LEU A 155 -2.24 4.04 6.03
N GLY A 156 -1.79 5.30 6.00
CA GLY A 156 -0.53 5.73 5.38
C GLY A 156 -0.59 5.67 3.85
N LEU A 157 -1.77 5.83 3.26
CA LEU A 157 -2.01 5.66 1.83
C LEU A 157 -2.52 6.94 1.17
N ALA A 158 -2.27 7.05 -0.13
CA ALA A 158 -2.87 8.07 -0.98
C ALA A 158 -3.33 7.47 -2.32
N ILE A 159 -4.40 8.02 -2.89
CA ILE A 159 -4.76 7.76 -4.29
C ILE A 159 -4.19 8.89 -5.14
N LEU A 160 -3.44 8.50 -6.15
CA LEU A 160 -2.95 9.39 -7.18
C LEU A 160 -3.68 9.10 -8.49
N LYS A 161 -4.00 10.16 -9.23
CA LYS A 161 -4.63 10.08 -10.55
C LYS A 161 -3.63 10.47 -11.62
N ARG A 162 -3.64 9.76 -12.77
CA ARG A 162 -2.81 10.09 -13.93
C ARG A 162 -3.15 11.49 -14.43
N SER A 163 -2.14 12.33 -14.59
CA SER A 163 -2.27 13.63 -15.25
C SER A 163 -2.45 13.40 -16.74
N ILE A 164 -3.50 13.97 -17.32
CA ILE A 164 -3.68 14.03 -18.77
C ILE A 164 -2.76 15.15 -19.26
N ARG A 165 -1.73 14.79 -20.00
CA ARG A 165 -0.97 15.74 -20.80
C ARG A 165 -1.53 15.77 -22.21
#